data_22adedb7ff57cc37f5f7a5aca9e714fc
#
_entry.id   22adedb7ff57cc37f5f7a5aca9e714fc
#
_cell.length_a   1.000
_cell.length_b   1.000
_cell.length_c   1.000
_cell.angle_alpha   90.00
_cell.angle_beta   90.00
_cell.angle_gamma   90.00
#
_symmetry.space_group_name_H-M   'P 1'
#
loop_
_entity.id
_entity.type
_entity.pdbx_description
1 polymer ?
#
loop_
_entity_poly.entity_id
_entity_poly.type
_entity_poly.pdbx_seq_one_letter_code
_entity_poly.pdbx_strand_id
1 'polypeptide(L)'
;MVFGTFDGLHPGHLNLFKQAREIVDNSFLIVSIARDENVLKIKGHKTLFSELKRLNFVKKCGLVDKVILAGKRNYLNHILKESPDIIALGYDQEAYVLELKKDLKEKGILIKIIRLKPYKEKIYKTHLLRKANTII
;
A
#
# COMPACT_ATOMS: atom_id res chain seq x y z
N MET A 1 -3.06 7.51 -4.16
CA MET A 1 -2.22 7.04 -3.03
C MET A 1 -2.49 5.56 -2.79
N VAL A 2 -1.47 4.77 -2.64
CA VAL A 2 -1.58 3.35 -2.29
C VAL A 2 -0.81 3.06 -1.01
N PHE A 3 -1.20 1.99 -0.33
CA PHE A 3 -0.63 1.60 0.97
C PHE A 3 -0.18 0.15 0.92
N GLY A 4 0.86 -0.19 1.64
CA GLY A 4 1.26 -1.57 1.76
C GLY A 4 2.51 -1.77 2.59
N THR A 5 2.82 -3.02 2.85
CA THR A 5 4.04 -3.41 3.54
C THR A 5 5.21 -3.45 2.56
N PHE A 6 5.00 -4.05 1.39
CA PHE A 6 6.00 -4.20 0.32
C PHE A 6 7.31 -4.81 0.86
N ASP A 7 7.18 -5.97 1.48
CA ASP A 7 8.30 -6.69 2.10
C ASP A 7 9.07 -7.49 1.04
N GLY A 8 9.70 -6.77 0.13
CA GLY A 8 10.24 -7.25 -1.12
C GLY A 8 9.24 -7.04 -2.25
N LEU A 9 9.72 -6.57 -3.40
CA LEU A 9 8.85 -6.34 -4.55
C LEU A 9 8.81 -7.57 -5.47
N HIS A 10 7.59 -7.89 -5.94
CA HIS A 10 7.36 -8.93 -6.93
C HIS A 10 6.47 -8.38 -8.05
N PRO A 11 6.27 -9.14 -9.16
CA PRO A 11 5.46 -8.64 -10.28
C PRO A 11 4.05 -8.18 -9.92
N GLY A 12 3.43 -8.79 -8.91
CA GLY A 12 2.11 -8.36 -8.43
C GLY A 12 2.12 -6.96 -7.86
N HIS A 13 3.16 -6.59 -7.11
CA HIS A 13 3.33 -5.22 -6.59
C HIS A 13 3.52 -4.22 -7.72
N LEU A 14 4.35 -4.55 -8.70
CA LEU A 14 4.59 -3.68 -9.85
C LEU A 14 3.31 -3.48 -10.67
N ASN A 15 2.52 -4.53 -10.82
CA ASN A 15 1.22 -4.43 -11.49
C ASN A 15 0.26 -3.53 -10.71
N LEU A 16 0.24 -3.62 -9.39
CA LEU A 16 -0.56 -2.75 -8.54
C LEU A 16 -0.22 -1.27 -8.78
N PHE A 17 1.07 -0.94 -8.85
CA PHE A 17 1.50 0.43 -9.15
C PHE A 17 1.07 0.86 -10.55
N LYS A 18 1.19 0.00 -11.54
CA LYS A 18 0.75 0.29 -12.92
C LYS A 18 -0.76 0.54 -12.98
N GLN A 19 -1.56 -0.30 -12.34
CA GLN A 19 -3.00 -0.09 -12.28
C GLN A 19 -3.35 1.23 -11.61
N ALA A 20 -2.68 1.56 -10.49
CA ALA A 20 -2.91 2.82 -9.79
C ALA A 20 -2.61 4.02 -10.69
N ARG A 21 -1.52 3.98 -11.46
CA ARG A 21 -1.18 5.06 -12.38
C ARG A 21 -2.16 5.21 -13.53
N GLU A 22 -2.81 4.14 -13.93
CA GLU A 22 -3.75 4.15 -15.05
C GLU A 22 -5.15 4.67 -14.69
N ILE A 23 -5.42 4.90 -13.40
CA ILE A 23 -6.74 5.40 -12.96
C ILE A 23 -7.04 6.77 -13.56
N VAL A 24 -6.04 7.64 -13.64
CA VAL A 24 -6.18 8.98 -14.21
C VAL A 24 -4.99 9.30 -15.12
N ASP A 25 -5.21 10.20 -16.08
CA ASP A 25 -4.13 10.71 -16.91
C ASP A 25 -3.21 11.62 -16.08
N ASN A 26 -1.93 11.63 -16.42
CA ASN A 26 -0.91 12.43 -15.71
C ASN A 26 -0.93 12.21 -14.20
N SER A 27 -1.05 10.95 -13.79
CA SER A 27 -1.13 10.58 -12.39
C SER A 27 0.15 10.93 -11.63
N PHE A 28 -0.01 11.30 -10.36
CA PHE A 28 1.09 11.41 -9.40
C PHE A 28 0.86 10.32 -8.35
N LEU A 29 1.70 9.29 -8.34
CA LEU A 29 1.52 8.14 -7.46
C LEU A 29 2.33 8.29 -6.18
N ILE A 30 1.61 8.30 -5.06
CA ILE A 30 2.18 8.30 -3.72
C ILE A 30 2.01 6.91 -3.12
N VAL A 31 3.10 6.33 -2.62
CA VAL A 31 3.06 5.04 -1.93
C VAL A 31 3.44 5.23 -0.47
N SER A 32 2.59 4.76 0.42
CA SER A 32 2.79 4.80 1.87
C SER A 32 3.22 3.43 2.36
N ILE A 33 4.38 3.37 2.98
CA ILE A 33 5.00 2.13 3.46
C ILE A 33 4.65 1.93 4.94
N ALA A 34 4.12 0.76 5.29
CA ALA A 34 3.77 0.44 6.67
C ALA A 34 5.02 0.43 7.57
N ARG A 35 4.88 1.01 8.77
CA ARG A 35 5.95 0.99 9.77
C ARG A 35 6.15 -0.41 10.32
N ASP A 36 7.40 -0.76 10.64
CA ASP A 36 7.75 -2.07 11.22
C ASP A 36 6.92 -2.41 12.45
N GLU A 37 6.75 -1.45 13.37
CA GLU A 37 5.97 -1.66 14.58
C GLU A 37 4.49 -1.93 14.31
N ASN A 38 3.92 -1.29 13.29
CA ASN A 38 2.52 -1.49 12.93
C ASN A 38 2.30 -2.82 12.23
N VAL A 39 3.24 -3.26 11.41
CA VAL A 39 3.19 -4.59 10.79
C VAL A 39 3.22 -5.67 11.87
N LEU A 40 4.10 -5.52 12.86
CA LEU A 40 4.18 -6.47 13.97
C LEU A 40 2.87 -6.55 14.74
N LYS A 41 2.23 -5.41 15.03
CA LYS A 41 0.93 -5.37 15.72
C LYS A 41 -0.19 -6.04 14.95
N ILE A 42 -0.26 -5.80 13.64
CA ILE A 42 -1.37 -6.27 12.80
C ILE A 42 -1.16 -7.72 12.37
N LYS A 43 0.04 -8.08 11.93
CA LYS A 43 0.33 -9.40 11.38
C LYS A 43 0.91 -10.38 12.41
N GLY A 44 1.35 -9.89 13.56
CA GLY A 44 1.91 -10.72 14.62
C GLY A 44 3.33 -11.23 14.37
N HIS A 45 3.99 -10.76 13.32
CA HIS A 45 5.38 -11.11 13.01
C HIS A 45 6.12 -9.94 12.38
N LYS A 46 7.44 -9.98 12.47
CA LYS A 46 8.30 -8.96 11.88
C LYS A 46 8.37 -9.12 10.36
N THR A 47 8.67 -8.01 9.67
CA THR A 47 8.96 -8.02 8.24
C THR A 47 10.35 -8.65 7.99
N LEU A 48 10.58 -9.13 6.76
CA LEU A 48 11.90 -9.61 6.33
C LEU A 48 12.88 -8.45 6.19
N PHE A 49 12.39 -7.31 5.68
CA PHE A 49 13.19 -6.11 5.46
C PHE A 49 12.71 -4.97 6.33
N SER A 50 13.64 -4.14 6.80
CA SER A 50 13.30 -2.94 7.59
C SER A 50 12.45 -1.97 6.77
N GLU A 51 11.73 -1.10 7.46
CA GLU A 51 10.89 -0.09 6.80
C GLU A 51 11.68 0.79 5.83
N LEU A 52 12.91 1.15 6.16
CA LEU A 52 13.76 1.95 5.27
C LEU A 52 14.19 1.17 4.02
N LYS A 53 14.50 -0.11 4.16
CA LYS A 53 14.82 -0.96 3.01
C LYS A 53 13.60 -1.14 2.11
N ARG A 54 12.44 -1.36 2.70
CA ARG A 54 11.18 -1.51 1.96
C ARG A 54 10.84 -0.22 1.20
N LEU A 55 11.03 0.92 1.83
CA LEU A 55 10.86 2.21 1.19
C LEU A 55 11.80 2.35 -0.02
N ASN A 56 13.07 1.99 0.14
CA ASN A 56 14.05 2.07 -0.94
C ASN A 56 13.72 1.15 -2.11
N PHE A 57 13.22 -0.06 -1.86
CA PHE A 57 12.78 -0.96 -2.94
C PHE A 57 11.73 -0.30 -3.81
N VAL A 58 10.73 0.30 -3.19
CA VAL A 58 9.64 0.98 -3.91
C VAL A 58 10.18 2.20 -4.64
N LYS A 59 11.02 2.99 -3.99
CA LYS A 59 11.62 4.18 -4.58
C LYS A 59 12.43 3.87 -5.84
N LYS A 60 13.15 2.75 -5.84
CA LYS A 60 14.00 2.33 -6.96
C LYS A 60 13.24 1.67 -8.11
N CYS A 61 12.00 1.26 -7.92
CA CYS A 61 11.27 0.56 -8.97
C CYS A 61 10.91 1.43 -10.18
N GLY A 62 10.98 2.75 -10.04
CA GLY A 62 10.75 3.68 -11.16
C GLY A 62 9.30 3.93 -11.51
N LEU A 63 8.35 3.37 -10.77
CA LEU A 63 6.91 3.51 -11.05
C LEU A 63 6.19 4.46 -10.10
N VAL A 64 6.87 4.98 -9.10
CA VAL A 64 6.28 5.77 -8.02
C VAL A 64 6.91 7.14 -7.95
N ASP A 65 6.09 8.18 -7.82
CA ASP A 65 6.56 9.56 -7.75
C ASP A 65 7.01 9.96 -6.36
N LYS A 66 6.33 9.49 -5.33
CA LYS A 66 6.66 9.80 -3.94
C LYS A 66 6.46 8.57 -3.06
N VAL A 67 7.47 8.25 -2.26
CA VAL A 67 7.40 7.14 -1.30
C VAL A 67 7.60 7.70 0.11
N ILE A 68 6.71 7.37 1.02
CA ILE A 68 6.72 7.86 2.39
C ILE A 68 6.47 6.72 3.38
N LEU A 69 6.89 6.91 4.61
CA LEU A 69 6.52 6.01 5.70
C LEU A 69 5.16 6.41 6.26
N ALA A 70 4.34 5.44 6.57
CA ALA A 70 3.03 5.68 7.18
C ALA A 70 3.16 6.32 8.55
N GLY A 71 2.10 6.99 9.00
CA GLY A 71 2.03 7.54 10.34
C GLY A 71 2.05 6.43 11.41
N LYS A 72 2.64 6.72 12.57
CA LYS A 72 2.75 5.73 13.66
C LYS A 72 1.43 5.48 14.36
N ARG A 73 0.59 6.50 14.53
CA ARG A 73 -0.62 6.44 15.34
C ARG A 73 -1.91 6.79 14.61
N ASN A 74 -1.89 7.82 13.81
CA ASN A 74 -3.08 8.35 13.16
C ASN A 74 -2.92 8.34 11.64
N TYR A 75 -3.40 7.27 11.02
CA TYR A 75 -3.31 7.11 9.57
C TYR A 75 -4.14 8.17 8.82
N LEU A 76 -5.24 8.64 9.40
CA LEU A 76 -6.07 9.64 8.76
C LEU A 76 -5.31 10.97 8.61
N ASN A 77 -4.64 11.43 9.66
CA ASN A 77 -3.83 12.64 9.58
C ASN A 77 -2.71 12.49 8.54
N HIS A 78 -2.11 11.34 8.46
CA HIS A 78 -1.10 11.01 7.45
C HIS A 78 -1.67 11.14 6.04
N ILE A 79 -2.86 10.60 5.79
CA ILE A 79 -3.54 10.70 4.50
C ILE A 79 -3.89 12.15 4.18
N LEU A 80 -4.47 12.87 5.15
CA LEU A 80 -4.88 14.26 4.94
C LEU A 80 -3.69 15.18 4.64
N LYS A 81 -2.55 14.91 5.24
CA LYS A 81 -1.32 15.66 4.98
C LYS A 81 -0.90 15.55 3.52
N GLU A 82 -1.05 14.37 2.91
CA GLU A 82 -0.70 14.14 1.51
C GLU A 82 -1.80 14.60 0.55
N SER A 83 -3.01 14.79 1.04
CA SER A 83 -4.17 15.28 0.25
C SER A 83 -4.39 14.52 -1.06
N PRO A 84 -4.47 13.19 -1.05
CA PRO A 84 -4.70 12.45 -2.28
C PRO A 84 -6.12 12.69 -2.81
N ASP A 85 -6.29 12.68 -4.11
CA ASP A 85 -7.61 12.72 -4.75
C ASP A 85 -8.25 11.34 -4.76
N ILE A 86 -7.42 10.30 -4.86
CA ILE A 86 -7.87 8.91 -4.98
C ILE A 86 -6.99 8.04 -4.08
N ILE A 87 -7.64 7.14 -3.35
CA ILE A 87 -6.97 6.05 -2.65
C ILE A 87 -7.25 4.77 -3.41
N ALA A 88 -6.20 4.08 -3.84
CA ALA A 88 -6.31 2.81 -4.53
C ALA A 88 -5.92 1.68 -3.57
N LEU A 89 -6.82 0.71 -3.41
CA LEU A 89 -6.63 -0.44 -2.52
C LEU A 89 -6.26 -1.67 -3.32
N GLY A 90 -5.35 -2.48 -2.81
CA GLY A 90 -5.10 -3.80 -3.36
C GLY A 90 -6.36 -4.67 -3.26
N TYR A 91 -6.43 -5.71 -4.10
CA TYR A 91 -7.65 -6.52 -4.20
C TYR A 91 -8.06 -7.18 -2.87
N ASP A 92 -7.11 -7.42 -1.98
CA ASP A 92 -7.33 -8.11 -0.70
C ASP A 92 -7.11 -7.21 0.53
N GLN A 93 -6.95 -5.91 0.37
CA GLN A 93 -6.78 -5.00 1.50
C GLN A 93 -8.12 -4.74 2.19
N GLU A 94 -8.25 -5.23 3.41
CA GLU A 94 -9.46 -5.09 4.23
C GLU A 94 -9.24 -4.25 5.49
N ALA A 95 -8.01 -4.29 6.04
CA ALA A 95 -7.68 -3.59 7.28
C ALA A 95 -7.93 -2.08 7.15
N TYR A 96 -8.65 -1.52 8.13
CA TYR A 96 -8.95 -0.09 8.24
C TYR A 96 -9.80 0.53 7.12
N VAL A 97 -10.25 -0.25 6.13
CA VAL A 97 -11.01 0.29 4.99
C VAL A 97 -12.34 0.87 5.45
N LEU A 98 -13.08 0.15 6.29
CA LEU A 98 -14.37 0.61 6.79
C LEU A 98 -14.22 1.84 7.69
N GLU A 99 -13.20 1.85 8.56
CA GLU A 99 -12.92 3.00 9.42
C GLU A 99 -12.53 4.22 8.60
N LEU A 100 -11.70 4.02 7.57
CA LEU A 100 -11.28 5.10 6.68
C LEU A 100 -12.49 5.72 5.97
N LYS A 101 -13.38 4.90 5.40
CA LYS A 101 -14.58 5.40 4.74
C LYS A 101 -15.45 6.19 5.69
N LYS A 102 -15.64 5.68 6.91
CA LYS A 102 -16.44 6.34 7.95
C LYS A 102 -15.83 7.68 8.33
N ASP A 103 -14.53 7.71 8.60
CA ASP A 103 -13.83 8.92 9.03
C ASP A 103 -13.86 10.01 7.96
N LEU A 104 -13.66 9.65 6.70
CA LEU A 104 -13.72 10.59 5.58
C LEU A 104 -15.13 11.17 5.45
N LYS A 105 -16.15 10.34 5.59
CA LYS A 105 -17.54 10.77 5.52
C LYS A 105 -17.90 11.73 6.66
N GLU A 106 -17.50 11.41 7.88
CA GLU A 106 -17.76 12.23 9.06
C GLU A 106 -17.10 13.61 8.96
N LYS A 107 -15.92 13.69 8.33
CA LYS A 107 -15.20 14.95 8.14
C LYS A 107 -15.58 15.69 6.87
N GLY A 108 -16.48 15.15 6.06
CA GLY A 108 -16.89 15.75 4.80
C GLY A 108 -15.80 15.83 3.75
N ILE A 109 -14.84 14.90 3.79
CA ILE A 109 -13.70 14.87 2.86
C ILE A 109 -14.04 13.98 1.69
N LEU A 110 -13.90 14.51 0.47
CA LEU A 110 -14.18 13.78 -0.76
C LEU A 110 -12.88 13.17 -1.31
N ILE A 111 -12.63 11.92 -0.96
CA ILE A 111 -11.55 11.13 -1.55
C ILE A 111 -12.20 9.88 -2.15
N LYS A 112 -11.93 9.64 -3.43
CA LYS A 112 -12.45 8.46 -4.11
C LYS A 112 -11.62 7.24 -3.70
N ILE A 113 -12.29 6.14 -3.34
CA ILE A 113 -11.62 4.88 -2.98
C ILE A 113 -11.92 3.87 -4.07
N ILE A 114 -10.86 3.32 -4.67
CA ILE A 114 -10.96 2.36 -5.78
C ILE A 114 -10.23 1.09 -5.37
N ARG A 115 -10.86 -0.07 -5.59
CA ARG A 115 -10.22 -1.36 -5.39
C ARG A 115 -9.63 -1.84 -6.70
N LEU A 116 -8.34 -2.21 -6.67
CA LEU A 116 -7.63 -2.69 -7.84
C LEU A 116 -7.85 -4.19 -8.04
N LYS A 117 -7.54 -4.67 -9.23
CA LYS A 117 -7.73 -6.07 -9.61
C LYS A 117 -6.52 -6.91 -9.21
N PRO A 118 -6.72 -8.19 -8.87
CA PRO A 118 -5.59 -9.08 -8.60
C PRO A 118 -4.78 -9.34 -9.87
N TYR A 119 -3.48 -9.61 -9.67
CA TYR A 119 -2.56 -9.98 -10.74
C TYR A 119 -1.93 -11.33 -10.39
N LYS A 120 -2.34 -12.40 -11.06
CA LYS A 120 -1.81 -13.76 -10.83
C LYS A 120 -1.73 -14.09 -9.33
N GLU A 121 -2.81 -13.81 -8.59
CA GLU A 121 -2.83 -13.90 -7.12
C GLU A 121 -2.40 -15.28 -6.59
N LYS A 122 -2.70 -16.36 -7.31
CA LYS A 122 -2.32 -17.71 -6.91
C LYS A 122 -0.82 -17.95 -6.93
N ILE A 123 -0.06 -17.10 -7.65
CA ILE A 123 1.38 -17.24 -7.81
C ILE A 123 2.15 -16.21 -6.98
N TYR A 124 1.70 -14.95 -6.95
CA TYR A 124 2.47 -13.84 -6.40
C TYR A 124 2.00 -13.34 -5.04
N LYS A 125 0.95 -13.89 -4.48
CA LYS A 125 0.52 -13.56 -3.13
C LYS A 125 1.59 -14.02 -2.14
N THR A 126 2.02 -13.14 -1.24
CA THR A 126 3.17 -13.38 -0.37
C THR A 126 3.07 -14.69 0.42
N HIS A 127 1.89 -14.99 1.00
CA HIS A 127 1.74 -16.23 1.77
C HIS A 127 1.84 -17.49 0.91
N LEU A 128 1.43 -17.45 -0.35
CA LEU A 128 1.57 -18.56 -1.27
C LEU A 128 3.02 -18.78 -1.66
N LEU A 129 3.76 -17.69 -1.88
CA LEU A 129 5.17 -17.75 -2.20
C LEU A 129 5.98 -18.30 -1.02
N ARG A 130 5.66 -17.88 0.21
CA ARG A 130 6.29 -18.44 1.41
C ARG A 130 6.00 -19.93 1.57
N LYS A 131 4.78 -20.36 1.27
CA LYS A 131 4.37 -21.76 1.30
C LYS A 131 5.19 -22.61 0.34
N ALA A 132 5.60 -22.03 -0.77
CA ALA A 132 6.45 -22.68 -1.78
C ALA A 132 7.95 -22.48 -1.49
N ASN A 133 8.32 -22.00 -0.30
CA ASN A 133 9.71 -21.66 0.08
C ASN A 133 10.31 -20.56 -0.78
N THR A 134 9.49 -19.69 -1.33
CA THR A 134 9.94 -18.53 -2.11
C THR A 134 9.99 -17.32 -1.19
N ILE A 135 11.14 -16.64 -1.17
CA ILE A 135 11.34 -15.44 -0.36
C ILE A 135 11.10 -14.21 -1.25
N ILE A 136 10.21 -13.34 -0.78
CA ILE A 136 9.88 -12.10 -1.47
C ILE A 136 10.27 -10.91 -0.60
#